data_0051f995f4b7d3a277c65be30344a177
#
_entry.id   0051f995f4b7d3a277c65be30344a177
#
_cell.length_a   1.000
_cell.length_b   1.000
_cell.length_c   1.000
_cell.angle_alpha   90.00
_cell.angle_beta   90.00
_cell.angle_gamma   90.00
#
_symmetry.space_group_name_H-M   'P 1'
#
loop_
_entity.id
_entity.type
_entity.pdbx_description
1 polymer ?
#
loop_
_entity_poly.entity_id
_entity_poly.type
_entity_poly.pdbx_seq_one_letter_code
_entity_poly.pdbx_strand_id
1 'polypeptide(L)'
;MSIPARFALIALLSALVAAPARAQSATPPADDKKAALAEFIVAYRLAEAWPRMAPKIARDSLPRLEDATHADLDHDRFATTAQADAAHARVPALLAQGRKDLQAALQRFDADEFAAFTAYEIYAKYFETAEIRQISAFFGSATGRKLTTLGPTIVAEGRRPGAVDPLDKHFDADERAEIAAFWQSPLGLKMNTTAERIREDMHAHFIERSEAALQAVARELASKAEADSGAAVAAKP
;
A
#
# COMPACT_ATOMS: atom_id res chain seq x y z
N MET A 1 -21.67 -24.53 -6.76
CA MET A 1 -20.28 -24.34 -7.21
C MET A 1 -19.68 -23.27 -6.30
N SER A 2 -18.82 -23.67 -5.37
CA SER A 2 -18.19 -22.75 -4.43
C SER A 2 -17.13 -21.94 -5.18
N ILE A 3 -17.29 -20.63 -5.24
CA ILE A 3 -16.25 -19.70 -5.68
C ILE A 3 -15.19 -19.75 -4.58
N PRO A 4 -13.96 -20.19 -4.87
CA PRO A 4 -12.96 -20.27 -3.80
C PRO A 4 -12.68 -18.88 -3.26
N ALA A 5 -12.75 -18.74 -1.94
CA ALA A 5 -12.52 -17.52 -1.14
C ALA A 5 -11.16 -16.80 -1.37
N ARG A 6 -10.41 -17.23 -2.37
CA ARG A 6 -9.12 -16.69 -2.77
C ARG A 6 -9.19 -15.46 -3.68
N PHE A 7 -10.41 -15.06 -4.07
CA PHE A 7 -10.63 -13.89 -4.95
C PHE A 7 -10.83 -12.57 -4.21
N ALA A 8 -10.83 -12.61 -2.89
CA ALA A 8 -11.02 -11.41 -2.09
C ALA A 8 -9.74 -10.57 -2.04
N LEU A 9 -9.69 -9.57 -2.85
CA LEU A 9 -9.04 -8.27 -2.66
C LEU A 9 -7.51 -8.16 -2.69
N ILE A 10 -6.77 -9.17 -2.83
CA ILE A 10 -5.39 -9.19 -3.28
C ILE A 10 -5.26 -10.52 -3.99
N ALA A 11 -5.86 -10.62 -5.13
CA ALA A 11 -5.59 -11.75 -5.97
C ALA A 11 -4.28 -11.52 -6.65
N LEU A 12 -3.31 -12.11 -6.10
CA LEU A 12 -2.18 -12.63 -6.79
C LEU A 12 -2.31 -14.13 -6.79
N LEU A 13 -2.53 -14.68 -7.96
CA LEU A 13 -1.80 -15.81 -8.51
C LEU A 13 -2.61 -16.58 -9.54
N SER A 14 -2.08 -16.47 -10.76
CA SER A 14 -1.85 -17.55 -11.74
C SER A 14 -3.05 -18.23 -12.36
N ALA A 15 -3.18 -18.34 -13.61
CA ALA A 15 -2.46 -18.53 -14.81
C ALA A 15 -3.37 -19.08 -15.90
N LEU A 16 -3.11 -18.73 -17.07
CA LEU A 16 -2.98 -19.38 -18.37
C LEU A 16 -4.16 -19.38 -19.34
N VAL A 17 -3.84 -18.70 -20.44
CA VAL A 17 -3.96 -19.05 -21.89
C VAL A 17 -5.26 -18.67 -22.60
N ALA A 18 -5.18 -17.74 -23.47
CA ALA A 18 -5.16 -17.66 -24.93
C ALA A 18 -5.76 -16.36 -25.48
N ALA A 19 -4.96 -15.67 -26.26
CA ALA A 19 -5.35 -14.60 -27.19
C ALA A 19 -5.94 -15.24 -28.48
N PRO A 20 -6.39 -14.49 -29.51
CA PRO A 20 -6.41 -13.06 -29.75
C PRO A 20 -7.68 -12.53 -30.45
N ALA A 21 -7.93 -11.24 -30.42
CA ALA A 21 -8.45 -10.52 -31.60
C ALA A 21 -8.06 -9.05 -31.47
N ARG A 22 -7.07 -8.65 -32.28
CA ARG A 22 -6.75 -7.25 -32.53
C ARG A 22 -7.87 -6.62 -33.35
N ALA A 23 -8.75 -5.90 -32.70
CA ALA A 23 -9.40 -4.77 -33.33
C ALA A 23 -8.44 -3.58 -33.19
N GLN A 24 -7.96 -3.04 -34.32
CA GLN A 24 -7.24 -1.78 -34.32
C GLN A 24 -8.23 -0.68 -33.91
N SER A 25 -8.32 -0.41 -32.62
CA SER A 25 -9.03 0.75 -32.10
C SER A 25 -8.12 1.95 -32.30
N ALA A 26 -8.61 2.96 -33.01
CA ALA A 26 -7.97 4.27 -33.02
C ALA A 26 -7.66 4.67 -31.57
N THR A 27 -6.41 5.06 -31.31
CA THR A 27 -5.99 5.52 -29.97
C THR A 27 -6.92 6.66 -29.56
N PRO A 28 -7.67 6.51 -28.43
CA PRO A 28 -8.53 7.59 -27.96
C PRO A 28 -7.71 8.84 -27.74
N PRO A 29 -8.28 10.03 -27.91
CA PRO A 29 -7.61 11.29 -27.58
C PRO A 29 -7.04 11.22 -26.16
N ALA A 30 -5.86 11.77 -25.95
CA ALA A 30 -5.20 11.77 -24.62
C ALA A 30 -6.11 12.35 -23.52
N ASP A 31 -6.96 13.33 -23.87
CA ASP A 31 -7.94 13.93 -22.97
C ASP A 31 -9.04 12.93 -22.53
N ASP A 32 -9.43 12.00 -23.41
CA ASP A 32 -10.44 10.98 -23.08
C ASP A 32 -9.93 9.96 -22.07
N LYS A 33 -8.67 9.54 -22.19
CA LYS A 33 -8.03 8.67 -21.21
C LYS A 33 -7.85 9.36 -19.87
N LYS A 34 -7.46 10.63 -19.88
CA LYS A 34 -7.33 11.45 -18.67
C LYS A 34 -8.66 11.59 -17.93
N ALA A 35 -9.75 11.82 -18.65
CA ALA A 35 -11.09 11.89 -18.06
C ALA A 35 -11.48 10.54 -17.41
N ALA A 36 -11.27 9.42 -18.12
CA ALA A 36 -11.55 8.09 -17.57
C ALA A 36 -10.74 7.77 -16.32
N LEU A 37 -9.48 8.20 -16.27
CA LEU A 37 -8.62 8.02 -15.08
C LEU A 37 -9.08 8.89 -13.90
N ALA A 38 -9.58 10.10 -14.16
CA ALA A 38 -10.18 10.94 -13.11
C ALA A 38 -11.44 10.27 -12.53
N GLU A 39 -12.31 9.71 -13.36
CA GLU A 39 -13.46 8.93 -12.91
C GLU A 39 -13.04 7.69 -12.11
N PHE A 40 -11.98 7.02 -12.53
CA PHE A 40 -11.42 5.85 -11.83
C PHE A 40 -10.92 6.20 -10.43
N ILE A 41 -10.22 7.33 -10.25
CA ILE A 41 -9.76 7.80 -8.93
C ILE A 41 -10.93 7.87 -7.95
N VAL A 42 -12.06 8.46 -8.39
CA VAL A 42 -13.25 8.61 -7.55
C VAL A 42 -13.94 7.28 -7.31
N ALA A 43 -14.17 6.48 -8.36
CA ALA A 43 -14.89 5.22 -8.27
C ALA A 43 -14.16 4.19 -7.40
N TYR A 44 -12.84 4.12 -7.52
CA TYR A 44 -11.97 3.20 -6.76
C TYR A 44 -11.59 3.75 -5.39
N ARG A 45 -11.93 5.01 -5.09
CA ARG A 45 -11.63 5.71 -3.83
C ARG A 45 -10.13 5.72 -3.51
N LEU A 46 -9.30 5.97 -4.51
CA LEU A 46 -7.85 5.88 -4.38
C LEU A 46 -7.28 6.84 -3.32
N ALA A 47 -7.81 8.05 -3.20
CA ALA A 47 -7.38 9.00 -2.19
C ALA A 47 -7.58 8.49 -0.75
N GLU A 48 -8.56 7.59 -0.53
CA GLU A 48 -8.80 7.01 0.78
C GLU A 48 -7.88 5.81 1.10
N ALA A 49 -7.17 5.28 0.12
CA ALA A 49 -6.30 4.13 0.31
C ALA A 49 -5.05 4.49 1.11
N TRP A 50 -4.42 5.64 0.81
CA TRP A 50 -3.19 6.06 1.45
C TRP A 50 -3.31 6.24 2.98
N PRO A 51 -4.27 7.00 3.52
CA PRO A 51 -4.43 7.15 4.97
C PRO A 51 -4.61 5.82 5.72
N ARG A 52 -5.17 4.81 5.05
CA ARG A 52 -5.34 3.46 5.61
C ARG A 52 -4.05 2.63 5.56
N MET A 53 -3.20 2.87 4.55
CA MET A 53 -1.94 2.13 4.36
C MET A 53 -0.80 2.67 5.21
N ALA A 54 -0.70 3.98 5.39
CA ALA A 54 0.41 4.63 6.10
C ALA A 54 0.68 4.07 7.51
N PRO A 55 -0.33 3.82 8.37
CA PRO A 55 -0.11 3.22 9.69
C PRO A 55 0.45 1.79 9.62
N LYS A 56 0.03 1.03 8.60
CA LYS A 56 0.54 -0.32 8.39
C LYS A 56 2.00 -0.30 7.92
N ILE A 57 2.32 0.57 6.96
CA ILE A 57 3.68 0.75 6.46
C ILE A 57 4.61 1.17 7.61
N ALA A 58 4.21 2.17 8.42
CA ALA A 58 4.99 2.60 9.57
C ALA A 58 5.29 1.46 10.55
N ARG A 59 4.29 0.62 10.84
CA ARG A 59 4.45 -0.53 11.72
C ARG A 59 5.38 -1.60 11.14
N ASP A 60 5.17 -1.94 9.86
CA ASP A 60 5.92 -2.99 9.18
C ASP A 60 7.38 -2.56 8.89
N SER A 61 7.67 -1.24 8.97
CA SER A 61 9.01 -0.67 8.80
C SER A 61 9.80 -0.53 10.10
N LEU A 62 9.25 -0.91 11.27
CA LEU A 62 9.95 -0.75 12.56
C LEU A 62 11.32 -1.43 12.63
N PRO A 63 11.53 -2.68 12.17
CA PRO A 63 12.86 -3.29 12.20
C PRO A 63 13.87 -2.50 11.37
N ARG A 64 13.46 -2.01 10.20
CA ARG A 64 14.32 -1.17 9.34
C ARG A 64 14.62 0.20 9.95
N LEU A 65 13.66 0.77 10.69
CA LEU A 65 13.87 2.02 11.43
C LEU A 65 14.89 1.82 12.55
N GLU A 66 14.83 0.70 13.27
CA GLU A 66 15.80 0.34 14.30
C GLU A 66 17.20 0.19 13.71
N ASP A 67 17.33 -0.62 12.64
CA ASP A 67 18.60 -0.84 11.93
C ASP A 67 19.19 0.47 11.40
N ALA A 68 18.38 1.31 10.76
CA ALA A 68 18.79 2.61 10.25
C ALA A 68 19.24 3.56 11.37
N THR A 69 18.52 3.56 12.51
CA THR A 69 18.89 4.38 13.67
C THR A 69 20.23 3.93 14.25
N HIS A 70 20.47 2.63 14.35
CA HIS A 70 21.77 2.10 14.79
C HIS A 70 22.91 2.43 13.81
N ALA A 71 22.63 2.40 12.51
CA ALA A 71 23.62 2.77 11.48
C ALA A 71 23.99 4.27 11.51
N ASP A 72 23.03 5.13 11.89
CA ASP A 72 23.26 6.57 12.03
C ASP A 72 24.00 6.93 13.34
N LEU A 73 24.08 6.01 14.32
CA LEU A 73 24.90 6.14 15.52
C LEU A 73 26.34 5.72 15.22
N ASP A 74 27.05 6.57 14.51
CA ASP A 74 28.47 6.36 14.16
C ASP A 74 29.35 6.39 15.41
N HIS A 75 30.10 5.31 15.66
CA HIS A 75 31.03 5.21 16.80
C HIS A 75 32.09 6.32 16.82
N ASP A 76 32.48 6.85 15.65
CA ASP A 76 33.48 7.91 15.55
C ASP A 76 32.99 9.27 16.10
N ARG A 77 31.71 9.41 16.34
CA ARG A 77 31.11 10.61 16.95
C ARG A 77 31.19 10.65 18.47
N PHE A 78 31.50 9.53 19.10
CA PHE A 78 31.55 9.41 20.56
C PHE A 78 32.97 9.51 21.09
N ALA A 79 33.14 10.24 22.18
CA ALA A 79 34.45 10.38 22.84
C ALA A 79 34.91 9.05 23.48
N THR A 80 34.00 8.17 23.80
CA THR A 80 34.28 6.86 24.41
C THR A 80 33.32 5.77 23.92
N THR A 81 33.78 4.53 23.90
CA THR A 81 32.94 3.36 23.60
C THR A 81 31.73 3.27 24.54
N ALA A 82 31.91 3.60 25.82
CA ALA A 82 30.81 3.59 26.80
C ALA A 82 29.67 4.56 26.44
N GLN A 83 30.00 5.72 25.82
CA GLN A 83 28.98 6.64 25.31
C GLN A 83 28.25 6.06 24.09
N ALA A 84 28.98 5.46 23.16
CA ALA A 84 28.40 4.77 22.01
C ALA A 84 27.44 3.66 22.47
N ASP A 85 27.89 2.77 23.35
CA ASP A 85 27.06 1.68 23.89
C ASP A 85 25.81 2.20 24.60
N ALA A 86 25.93 3.28 25.37
CA ALA A 86 24.81 3.92 26.02
C ALA A 86 23.79 4.50 25.02
N ALA A 87 24.25 5.10 23.92
CA ALA A 87 23.38 5.60 22.86
C ALA A 87 22.63 4.46 22.16
N HIS A 88 23.35 3.41 21.75
CA HIS A 88 22.72 2.21 21.15
C HIS A 88 21.69 1.56 22.07
N ALA A 89 21.96 1.47 23.37
CA ALA A 89 21.03 0.91 24.36
C ALA A 89 19.73 1.73 24.53
N ARG A 90 19.71 2.99 24.08
CA ARG A 90 18.53 3.88 24.10
C ARG A 90 17.59 3.68 22.94
N VAL A 91 18.07 3.20 21.80
CA VAL A 91 17.28 3.06 20.56
C VAL A 91 15.96 2.33 20.79
N PRO A 92 15.89 1.16 21.44
CA PRO A 92 14.62 0.46 21.65
C PRO A 92 13.56 1.29 22.40
N ALA A 93 13.98 2.12 23.36
CA ALA A 93 13.07 2.98 24.11
C ALA A 93 12.49 4.12 23.24
N LEU A 94 13.22 4.56 22.22
CA LEU A 94 12.82 5.62 21.31
C LEU A 94 11.95 5.12 20.14
N LEU A 95 11.98 3.83 19.83
CA LEU A 95 11.24 3.27 18.68
C LEU A 95 9.73 3.47 18.74
N ALA A 96 9.12 3.50 19.93
CA ALA A 96 7.69 3.76 20.08
C ALA A 96 7.32 5.17 19.60
N GLN A 97 8.17 6.15 19.86
CA GLN A 97 8.02 7.52 19.34
C GLN A 97 8.36 7.55 17.85
N GLY A 98 9.47 6.94 17.44
CA GLY A 98 9.89 6.85 16.05
C GLY A 98 8.82 6.27 15.12
N ARG A 99 8.06 5.27 15.59
CA ARG A 99 6.89 4.76 14.86
C ARG A 99 5.83 5.83 14.62
N LYS A 100 5.53 6.63 15.64
CA LYS A 100 4.54 7.73 15.52
C LYS A 100 5.03 8.80 14.57
N ASP A 101 6.30 9.15 14.66
CA ASP A 101 6.93 10.16 13.82
C ASP A 101 6.98 9.69 12.34
N LEU A 102 7.32 8.42 12.10
CA LEU A 102 7.28 7.81 10.76
C LEU A 102 5.84 7.76 10.23
N GLN A 103 4.88 7.36 11.04
CA GLN A 103 3.47 7.39 10.64
C GLN A 103 3.02 8.80 10.27
N ALA A 104 3.36 9.80 11.08
CA ALA A 104 3.04 11.20 10.80
C ALA A 104 3.73 11.71 9.53
N ALA A 105 4.99 11.33 9.31
CA ALA A 105 5.72 11.66 8.08
C ALA A 105 5.05 11.06 6.84
N LEU A 106 4.65 9.78 6.90
CA LEU A 106 3.94 9.11 5.81
C LEU A 106 2.54 9.70 5.58
N GLN A 107 1.84 10.13 6.63
CA GLN A 107 0.52 10.77 6.50
C GLN A 107 0.58 12.18 5.90
N ARG A 108 1.76 12.81 5.85
CA ARG A 108 1.95 14.10 5.13
C ARG A 108 2.02 13.93 3.62
N PHE A 109 2.17 12.71 3.11
CA PHE A 109 2.05 12.50 1.68
C PHE A 109 0.62 12.78 1.26
N ASP A 110 0.50 13.60 0.23
CA ASP A 110 -0.80 14.00 -0.29
C ASP A 110 -1.54 12.77 -0.84
N ALA A 111 -2.74 12.53 -0.31
CA ALA A 111 -3.59 11.44 -0.75
C ALA A 111 -4.04 11.61 -2.21
N ASP A 112 -4.18 12.86 -2.67
CA ASP A 112 -4.52 13.17 -4.05
C ASP A 112 -3.31 12.91 -4.97
N GLU A 113 -2.09 13.21 -4.53
CA GLU A 113 -0.87 12.84 -5.26
C GLU A 113 -0.73 11.32 -5.38
N PHE A 114 -1.00 10.58 -4.30
CA PHE A 114 -1.03 9.11 -4.34
C PHE A 114 -2.05 8.59 -5.35
N ALA A 115 -3.26 9.14 -5.33
CA ALA A 115 -4.34 8.73 -6.21
C ALA A 115 -4.01 9.05 -7.67
N ALA A 116 -3.48 10.25 -7.94
CA ALA A 116 -3.05 10.70 -9.25
C ALA A 116 -1.92 9.81 -9.80
N PHE A 117 -0.86 9.58 -9.02
CA PHE A 117 0.22 8.71 -9.45
C PHE A 117 -0.29 7.29 -9.76
N THR A 118 -1.07 6.71 -8.87
CA THR A 118 -1.64 5.37 -9.06
C THR A 118 -2.45 5.28 -10.35
N ALA A 119 -3.30 6.27 -10.62
CA ALA A 119 -4.14 6.28 -11.82
C ALA A 119 -3.34 6.59 -13.08
N TYR A 120 -2.63 7.72 -13.12
CA TYR A 120 -2.05 8.26 -14.35
C TYR A 120 -0.72 7.59 -14.75
N GLU A 121 0.07 7.11 -13.79
CA GLU A 121 1.37 6.49 -14.08
C GLU A 121 1.31 4.96 -14.02
N ILE A 122 0.45 4.38 -13.18
CA ILE A 122 0.37 2.93 -13.02
C ILE A 122 -0.77 2.34 -13.83
N TYR A 123 -2.03 2.68 -13.51
CA TYR A 123 -3.17 2.06 -14.22
C TYR A 123 -3.20 2.43 -15.71
N ALA A 124 -2.83 3.66 -16.06
CA ALA A 124 -2.73 4.09 -17.45
C ALA A 124 -1.75 3.26 -18.29
N LYS A 125 -0.72 2.68 -17.67
CA LYS A 125 0.27 1.80 -18.31
C LYS A 125 -0.32 0.44 -18.69
N TYR A 126 -1.25 -0.07 -17.88
CA TYR A 126 -1.76 -1.43 -18.00
C TYR A 126 -3.13 -1.53 -18.67
N PHE A 127 -3.93 -0.48 -18.62
CA PHE A 127 -5.33 -0.49 -19.06
C PHE A 127 -5.63 0.56 -20.13
N GLU A 128 -6.44 0.15 -21.10
CA GLU A 128 -6.95 1.03 -22.12
C GLU A 128 -8.13 1.88 -21.56
N THR A 129 -8.47 2.98 -22.26
CA THR A 129 -9.54 3.89 -21.81
C THR A 129 -10.88 3.19 -21.57
N ALA A 130 -11.26 2.28 -22.48
CA ALA A 130 -12.51 1.52 -22.33
C ALA A 130 -12.46 0.57 -21.13
N GLU A 131 -11.32 -0.03 -20.84
CA GLU A 131 -11.12 -0.90 -19.69
C GLU A 131 -11.19 -0.11 -18.38
N ILE A 132 -10.55 1.08 -18.34
CA ILE A 132 -10.59 1.99 -17.19
C ILE A 132 -12.04 2.39 -16.88
N ARG A 133 -12.85 2.72 -17.89
CA ARG A 133 -14.28 3.02 -17.71
C ARG A 133 -15.07 1.82 -17.18
N GLN A 134 -14.79 0.60 -17.65
CA GLN A 134 -15.44 -0.60 -17.13
C GLN A 134 -15.06 -0.87 -15.67
N ILE A 135 -13.79 -0.68 -15.31
CA ILE A 135 -13.34 -0.76 -13.90
C ILE A 135 -14.07 0.28 -13.06
N SER A 136 -14.13 1.53 -13.53
CA SER A 136 -14.82 2.62 -12.85
C SER A 136 -16.31 2.35 -12.68
N ALA A 137 -16.97 1.80 -13.70
CA ALA A 137 -18.39 1.44 -13.65
C ALA A 137 -18.66 0.37 -12.58
N PHE A 138 -17.83 -0.68 -12.52
CA PHE A 138 -18.00 -1.72 -11.50
C PHE A 138 -17.72 -1.20 -10.09
N PHE A 139 -16.57 -0.56 -9.84
CA PHE A 139 -16.23 -0.06 -8.50
C PHE A 139 -17.08 1.15 -8.08
N GLY A 140 -17.67 1.86 -9.02
CA GLY A 140 -18.67 2.90 -8.80
C GLY A 140 -20.10 2.37 -8.57
N SER A 141 -20.39 1.09 -8.82
CA SER A 141 -21.68 0.47 -8.50
C SER A 141 -21.90 0.34 -6.99
N ALA A 142 -23.10 0.05 -6.55
CA ALA A 142 -23.40 -0.20 -5.14
C ALA A 142 -22.57 -1.37 -4.59
N THR A 143 -22.54 -2.47 -5.35
CA THR A 143 -21.78 -3.69 -5.02
C THR A 143 -20.27 -3.43 -4.98
N GLY A 144 -19.73 -2.72 -5.98
CA GLY A 144 -18.30 -2.38 -6.05
C GLY A 144 -17.86 -1.48 -4.92
N ARG A 145 -18.64 -0.45 -4.57
CA ARG A 145 -18.37 0.41 -3.40
C ARG A 145 -18.39 -0.37 -2.09
N LYS A 146 -19.38 -1.27 -1.92
CA LYS A 146 -19.47 -2.15 -0.75
C LYS A 146 -18.26 -3.08 -0.67
N LEU A 147 -17.85 -3.66 -1.80
CA LEU A 147 -16.66 -4.52 -1.90
C LEU A 147 -15.39 -3.76 -1.51
N THR A 148 -15.20 -2.54 -2.01
CA THR A 148 -14.04 -1.70 -1.67
C THR A 148 -14.02 -1.34 -0.18
N THR A 149 -15.19 -1.03 0.40
CA THR A 149 -15.32 -0.66 1.82
C THR A 149 -15.03 -1.85 2.74
N LEU A 150 -15.56 -3.03 2.41
CA LEU A 150 -15.41 -4.24 3.21
C LEU A 150 -14.12 -5.01 2.93
N GLY A 151 -13.38 -4.64 1.91
CA GLY A 151 -12.19 -5.35 1.46
C GLY A 151 -11.21 -5.76 2.56
N PRO A 152 -10.78 -4.84 3.44
CA PRO A 152 -9.89 -5.20 4.55
C PRO A 152 -10.48 -6.25 5.49
N THR A 153 -11.80 -6.18 5.76
CA THR A 153 -12.53 -7.13 6.60
C THR A 153 -12.60 -8.51 5.95
N ILE A 154 -12.95 -8.54 4.65
CA ILE A 154 -13.02 -9.77 3.86
C ILE A 154 -11.69 -10.51 3.85
N VAL A 155 -10.58 -9.78 3.63
CA VAL A 155 -9.22 -10.35 3.66
C VAL A 155 -8.88 -10.90 5.04
N ALA A 156 -9.21 -10.17 6.10
CA ALA A 156 -8.92 -10.59 7.47
C ALA A 156 -9.72 -11.84 7.88
N GLU A 157 -10.99 -11.91 7.49
CA GLU A 157 -11.88 -13.05 7.76
C GLU A 157 -11.48 -14.27 6.94
N GLY A 158 -11.19 -14.13 5.65
CA GLY A 158 -10.81 -15.22 4.76
C GLY A 158 -9.50 -15.92 5.10
N ARG A 159 -8.66 -15.31 5.94
CA ARG A 159 -7.41 -15.91 6.44
C ARG A 159 -7.61 -16.85 7.64
N ARG A 160 -8.82 -16.91 8.22
CA ARG A 160 -9.09 -17.76 9.37
C ARG A 160 -9.39 -19.20 8.90
N PRO A 161 -8.67 -20.22 9.38
CA PRO A 161 -8.97 -21.60 9.04
C PRO A 161 -10.42 -21.97 9.41
N GLY A 162 -11.15 -22.58 8.48
CA GLY A 162 -12.53 -23.02 8.71
C GLY A 162 -13.59 -21.91 8.70
N ALA A 163 -13.22 -20.66 8.32
CA ALA A 163 -14.18 -19.59 8.19
C ALA A 163 -15.15 -19.85 7.02
N VAL A 164 -16.40 -19.43 7.19
CA VAL A 164 -17.37 -19.29 6.09
C VAL A 164 -16.79 -18.28 5.09
N ASP A 165 -17.08 -18.47 3.79
CA ASP A 165 -16.65 -17.51 2.76
C ASP A 165 -17.11 -16.09 3.16
N PRO A 166 -16.19 -15.14 3.34
CA PRO A 166 -16.57 -13.79 3.74
C PRO A 166 -17.52 -13.10 2.75
N LEU A 167 -17.50 -13.50 1.47
CA LEU A 167 -18.46 -12.98 0.49
C LEU A 167 -19.89 -13.45 0.82
N ASP A 168 -20.07 -14.72 1.23
CA ASP A 168 -21.38 -15.24 1.63
C ASP A 168 -21.92 -14.53 2.88
N LYS A 169 -21.04 -14.07 3.75
CA LYS A 169 -21.42 -13.37 4.97
C LYS A 169 -21.89 -11.94 4.73
N HIS A 170 -21.24 -11.25 3.80
CA HIS A 170 -21.39 -9.80 3.63
C HIS A 170 -22.21 -9.39 2.41
N PHE A 171 -22.40 -10.28 1.43
CA PHE A 171 -23.07 -9.99 0.17
C PHE A 171 -24.26 -10.92 -0.06
N ASP A 172 -25.34 -10.38 -0.60
CA ASP A 172 -26.47 -11.19 -1.05
C ASP A 172 -26.16 -11.97 -2.35
N ALA A 173 -27.12 -12.74 -2.84
CA ALA A 173 -26.93 -13.59 -4.01
C ALA A 173 -26.66 -12.79 -5.29
N ASP A 174 -27.36 -11.65 -5.47
CA ASP A 174 -27.24 -10.81 -6.66
C ASP A 174 -25.92 -10.06 -6.65
N GLU A 175 -25.52 -9.48 -5.52
CA GLU A 175 -24.24 -8.85 -5.33
C GLU A 175 -23.07 -9.82 -5.60
N ARG A 176 -23.16 -11.07 -5.10
CA ARG A 176 -22.15 -12.10 -5.37
C ARG A 176 -22.09 -12.49 -6.85
N ALA A 177 -23.24 -12.54 -7.51
CA ALA A 177 -23.29 -12.80 -8.95
C ALA A 177 -22.63 -11.68 -9.75
N GLU A 178 -22.86 -10.41 -9.38
CA GLU A 178 -22.20 -9.24 -9.98
C GLU A 178 -20.68 -9.28 -9.77
N ILE A 179 -20.21 -9.55 -8.56
CA ILE A 179 -18.79 -9.71 -8.25
C ILE A 179 -18.17 -10.85 -9.08
N ALA A 180 -18.83 -11.99 -9.13
CA ALA A 180 -18.35 -13.14 -9.89
C ALA A 180 -18.28 -12.85 -11.40
N ALA A 181 -19.32 -12.20 -11.95
CA ALA A 181 -19.36 -11.81 -13.35
C ALA A 181 -18.22 -10.86 -13.71
N PHE A 182 -17.94 -9.87 -12.86
CA PHE A 182 -16.83 -8.95 -13.08
C PHE A 182 -15.48 -9.69 -13.08
N TRP A 183 -15.18 -10.49 -12.06
CA TRP A 183 -13.89 -11.17 -11.95
C TRP A 183 -13.68 -12.31 -12.96
N GLN A 184 -14.76 -12.88 -13.50
CA GLN A 184 -14.71 -13.87 -14.58
C GLN A 184 -14.66 -13.24 -15.98
N SER A 185 -14.90 -11.94 -16.08
CA SER A 185 -14.79 -11.21 -17.36
C SER A 185 -13.32 -11.17 -17.85
N PRO A 186 -13.10 -10.96 -19.16
CA PRO A 186 -11.75 -10.77 -19.68
C PRO A 186 -10.99 -9.64 -18.97
N LEU A 187 -11.68 -8.58 -18.56
CA LEU A 187 -11.10 -7.47 -17.81
C LEU A 187 -10.73 -7.87 -16.38
N GLY A 188 -11.59 -8.58 -15.68
CA GLY A 188 -11.29 -9.07 -14.32
C GLY A 188 -10.10 -10.04 -14.33
N LEU A 189 -10.01 -10.91 -15.32
CA LEU A 189 -8.85 -11.78 -15.52
C LEU A 189 -7.58 -10.98 -15.82
N LYS A 190 -7.67 -9.95 -16.66
CA LYS A 190 -6.54 -9.04 -16.93
C LYS A 190 -6.11 -8.30 -15.65
N MET A 191 -7.05 -7.79 -14.85
CA MET A 191 -6.73 -7.16 -13.57
C MET A 191 -5.99 -8.13 -12.65
N ASN A 192 -6.43 -9.36 -12.54
CA ASN A 192 -5.76 -10.39 -11.74
C ASN A 192 -4.33 -10.67 -12.22
N THR A 193 -4.14 -10.82 -13.53
CA THR A 193 -2.82 -11.14 -14.09
C THR A 193 -1.84 -9.97 -14.07
N THR A 194 -2.35 -8.72 -14.05
CA THR A 194 -1.52 -7.52 -13.96
C THR A 194 -1.30 -7.05 -12.52
N ALA A 195 -2.06 -7.55 -11.55
CA ALA A 195 -2.06 -7.08 -10.16
C ALA A 195 -0.66 -7.12 -9.52
N GLU A 196 0.14 -8.16 -9.82
CA GLU A 196 1.52 -8.25 -9.29
C GLU A 196 2.41 -7.14 -9.82
N ARG A 197 2.37 -6.89 -11.13
CA ARG A 197 3.15 -5.81 -11.76
C ARG A 197 2.73 -4.44 -11.27
N ILE A 198 1.42 -4.23 -11.11
CA ILE A 198 0.88 -2.99 -10.51
C ILE A 198 1.44 -2.82 -9.10
N ARG A 199 1.44 -3.90 -8.30
CA ARG A 199 1.99 -3.88 -6.95
C ARG A 199 3.49 -3.59 -6.93
N GLU A 200 4.26 -4.17 -7.84
CA GLU A 200 5.70 -3.94 -7.98
C GLU A 200 6.01 -2.49 -8.37
N ASP A 201 5.32 -1.95 -9.38
CA ASP A 201 5.48 -0.56 -9.81
C ASP A 201 5.10 0.43 -8.69
N MET A 202 4.00 0.18 -7.99
CA MET A 202 3.60 0.97 -6.83
C MET A 202 4.64 0.88 -5.71
N HIS A 203 5.11 -0.34 -5.42
CA HIS A 203 6.07 -0.58 -4.36
C HIS A 203 7.40 0.13 -4.64
N ALA A 204 7.91 0.07 -5.89
CA ALA A 204 9.14 0.77 -6.27
C ALA A 204 9.06 2.28 -6.01
N HIS A 205 7.96 2.91 -6.42
CA HIS A 205 7.74 4.34 -6.22
C HIS A 205 7.60 4.74 -4.73
N PHE A 206 6.84 3.93 -3.97
CA PHE A 206 6.58 4.24 -2.56
C PHE A 206 7.71 3.83 -1.63
N ILE A 207 8.55 2.84 -2.00
CA ILE A 207 9.79 2.54 -1.25
C ILE A 207 10.68 3.77 -1.21
N GLU A 208 10.95 4.40 -2.35
CA GLU A 208 11.86 5.55 -2.39
C GLU A 208 11.40 6.67 -1.46
N ARG A 209 10.10 7.01 -1.50
CA ARG A 209 9.53 8.04 -0.62
C ARG A 209 9.45 7.61 0.84
N SER A 210 9.07 6.37 1.09
CA SER A 210 9.01 5.82 2.45
C SER A 210 10.41 5.69 3.06
N GLU A 211 11.41 5.38 2.24
CA GLU A 211 12.81 5.31 2.65
C GLU A 211 13.34 6.68 3.08
N ALA A 212 13.08 7.74 2.29
CA ALA A 212 13.47 9.10 2.66
C ALA A 212 12.84 9.51 4.01
N ALA A 213 11.57 9.18 4.25
CA ALA A 213 10.90 9.45 5.52
C ALA A 213 11.51 8.64 6.67
N LEU A 214 11.80 7.35 6.44
CA LEU A 214 12.41 6.45 7.41
C LEU A 214 13.80 6.96 7.82
N GLN A 215 14.65 7.32 6.85
CA GLN A 215 15.99 7.85 7.10
C GLN A 215 15.97 9.19 7.84
N ALA A 216 14.98 10.05 7.56
CA ALA A 216 14.82 11.31 8.29
C ALA A 216 14.46 11.05 9.77
N VAL A 217 13.55 10.12 10.05
CA VAL A 217 13.16 9.75 11.41
C VAL A 217 14.32 9.03 12.12
N ALA A 218 15.04 8.14 11.45
CA ALA A 218 16.19 7.44 12.01
C ALA A 218 17.27 8.40 12.51
N ARG A 219 17.63 9.40 11.68
CA ARG A 219 18.59 10.46 12.08
C ARG A 219 18.12 11.25 13.31
N GLU A 220 16.83 11.55 13.39
CA GLU A 220 16.26 12.25 14.54
C GLU A 220 16.35 11.39 15.81
N LEU A 221 16.05 10.07 15.72
CA LEU A 221 16.18 9.16 16.85
C LEU A 221 17.64 8.99 17.28
N ALA A 222 18.56 8.85 16.33
CA ALA A 222 19.99 8.77 16.62
C ALA A 222 20.47 10.03 17.36
N SER A 223 20.10 11.22 16.88
CA SER A 223 20.43 12.48 17.55
C SER A 223 19.88 12.58 18.98
N LYS A 224 18.65 12.09 19.22
CA LYS A 224 18.07 12.02 20.56
C LYS A 224 18.82 11.02 21.45
N ALA A 225 19.19 9.86 20.93
CA ALA A 225 19.96 8.85 21.67
C ALA A 225 21.36 9.39 22.04
N GLU A 226 22.03 10.10 21.15
CA GLU A 226 23.31 10.78 21.39
C GLU A 226 23.17 11.83 22.51
N ALA A 227 22.21 12.73 22.41
CA ALA A 227 21.97 13.78 23.41
C ALA A 227 21.72 13.21 24.81
N ASP A 228 20.87 12.20 24.89
CA ASP A 228 20.53 11.52 26.15
C ASP A 228 21.73 10.76 26.74
N SER A 229 22.59 10.16 25.90
CA SER A 229 23.80 9.48 26.35
C SER A 229 24.86 10.44 26.90
N GLY A 230 25.01 11.62 26.26
CA GLY A 230 25.89 12.67 26.73
C GLY A 230 25.47 13.22 28.09
N ALA A 231 24.18 13.47 28.30
CA ALA A 231 23.65 13.91 29.56
C ALA A 231 23.78 12.85 30.68
N ALA A 232 23.59 11.56 30.35
CA ALA A 232 23.71 10.47 31.30
C ALA A 232 25.15 10.24 31.77
N VAL A 233 26.14 10.46 30.90
CA VAL A 233 27.56 10.34 31.27
C VAL A 233 28.04 11.52 32.12
N ALA A 234 27.53 12.73 31.84
CA ALA A 234 27.83 13.93 32.64
C ALA A 234 27.19 13.86 34.04
N ALA A 235 26.12 13.10 34.25
CA ALA A 235 25.40 12.97 35.52
C ALA A 235 25.94 11.86 36.43
N LYS A 236 26.97 11.11 36.03
CA LYS A 236 27.60 10.07 36.86
C LYS A 236 28.78 10.66 37.61
N PRO A 237 28.69 10.86 38.96
CA PRO A 237 29.78 11.37 39.77
C PRO A 237 30.98 10.43 39.80
#